data_af37835cbfc461eb34dd7b1413bde1a3
#
_entry.id   af37835cbfc461eb34dd7b1413bde1a3
#
_cell.length_a   1.000
_cell.length_b   1.000
_cell.length_c   1.000
_cell.angle_alpha   90.00
_cell.angle_beta   90.00
_cell.angle_gamma   90.00
#
_symmetry.space_group_name_H-M   'P 1'
#
loop_
_entity.id
_entity.type
_entity.pdbx_description
1 polymer ?
#
loop_
_entity_poly.entity_id
_entity_poly.type
_entity_poly.pdbx_seq_one_letter_code
_entity_poly.pdbx_strand_id
1 'polypeptide(L)'
;PCSPVLMGIVSITALQGAGQFVLFSYFGPILKQRFGADATELSLMWGWFGACGLLGNMVVSRIIDRAGAGRMVLATTGLIALSLALWPLADSLFWIAVVVSPWGLGCFSTNSAQQARLVGLAPALAPGSVALNSSGIYIGQAFGAALGGWLLARDAMHWMSWVGLTLLLVAMVLSAGIDRSRRAA
;
A
#
# COMPACT_ATOMS: atom_id res chain seq x y z
N PRO A 1 -24.09 11.96 -9.91
CA PRO A 1 -22.78 12.59 -10.08
C PRO A 1 -21.86 12.12 -8.99
N CYS A 2 -20.69 11.58 -9.36
CA CYS A 2 -19.67 11.15 -8.38
C CYS A 2 -19.20 12.38 -7.59
N SER A 3 -19.27 12.32 -6.27
CA SER A 3 -18.77 13.39 -5.41
C SER A 3 -17.25 13.57 -5.65
N PRO A 4 -16.73 14.81 -5.77
CA PRO A 4 -15.29 15.07 -5.91
C PRO A 4 -14.46 14.41 -4.79
N VAL A 5 -15.03 14.31 -3.59
CA VAL A 5 -14.40 13.65 -2.44
C VAL A 5 -14.23 12.16 -2.67
N LEU A 6 -15.26 11.48 -3.21
CA LEU A 6 -15.18 10.04 -3.53
C LEU A 6 -14.11 9.79 -4.59
N MET A 7 -14.07 10.60 -5.65
CA MET A 7 -13.04 10.49 -6.69
C MET A 7 -11.64 10.76 -6.12
N GLY A 8 -11.49 11.73 -5.24
CA GLY A 8 -10.24 11.98 -4.54
C GLY A 8 -9.75 10.77 -3.73
N ILE A 9 -10.65 10.10 -3.00
CA ILE A 9 -10.31 8.89 -2.23
C ILE A 9 -9.90 7.74 -3.14
N VAL A 10 -10.60 7.53 -4.26
CA VAL A 10 -10.23 6.49 -5.24
C VAL A 10 -8.87 6.78 -5.88
N SER A 11 -8.57 8.05 -6.18
CA SER A 11 -7.25 8.45 -6.68
C SER A 11 -6.13 8.19 -5.66
N ILE A 12 -6.40 8.43 -4.37
CA ILE A 12 -5.47 8.08 -3.28
C ILE A 12 -5.22 6.56 -3.26
N THR A 13 -6.27 5.76 -3.39
CA THR A 13 -6.15 4.30 -3.45
C THR A 13 -5.32 3.86 -4.65
N ALA A 14 -5.50 4.47 -5.81
CA ALA A 14 -4.69 4.19 -6.99
C ALA A 14 -3.20 4.54 -6.76
N LEU A 15 -2.91 5.69 -6.14
CA LEU A 15 -1.54 6.07 -5.77
C LEU A 15 -0.92 5.11 -4.76
N GLN A 16 -1.68 4.66 -3.77
CA GLN A 16 -1.23 3.65 -2.80
C GLN A 16 -0.91 2.31 -3.49
N GLY A 17 -1.77 1.87 -4.40
CA GLY A 17 -1.54 0.69 -5.23
C GLY A 17 -0.28 0.83 -6.08
N ALA A 18 -0.13 1.96 -6.77
CA ALA A 18 1.04 2.24 -7.59
C ALA A 18 2.33 2.24 -6.76
N GLY A 19 2.35 2.96 -5.63
CA GLY A 19 3.52 3.06 -4.77
C GLY A 19 4.03 1.70 -4.27
N GLN A 20 3.12 0.81 -3.90
CA GLN A 20 3.49 -0.54 -3.47
C GLN A 20 4.00 -1.39 -4.63
N PHE A 21 3.29 -1.38 -5.76
CA PHE A 21 3.52 -2.31 -6.86
C PHE A 21 4.73 -1.97 -7.73
N VAL A 22 5.32 -0.78 -7.60
CA VAL A 22 6.63 -0.47 -8.20
C VAL A 22 7.68 -1.50 -7.77
N LEU A 23 7.67 -1.91 -6.48
CA LEU A 23 8.62 -2.87 -5.93
C LEU A 23 8.01 -4.26 -5.77
N PHE A 24 6.75 -4.36 -5.34
CA PHE A 24 6.10 -5.62 -5.02
C PHE A 24 6.07 -6.60 -6.18
N SER A 25 5.80 -6.12 -7.41
CA SER A 25 5.79 -6.95 -8.62
C SER A 25 7.14 -7.62 -8.91
N TYR A 26 8.22 -7.05 -8.42
CA TYR A 26 9.60 -7.50 -8.65
C TYR A 26 10.27 -8.03 -7.38
N PHE A 27 9.50 -8.22 -6.30
CA PHE A 27 9.99 -8.67 -5.01
C PHE A 27 10.79 -9.98 -5.11
N GLY A 28 10.24 -11.01 -5.73
CA GLY A 28 10.92 -12.29 -5.92
C GLY A 28 12.19 -12.18 -6.77
N PRO A 29 12.13 -11.61 -7.99
CA PRO A 29 13.32 -11.33 -8.80
C PRO A 29 14.42 -10.55 -8.07
N ILE A 30 14.07 -9.53 -7.29
CA ILE A 30 15.02 -8.74 -6.51
C ILE A 30 15.72 -9.60 -5.45
N LEU A 31 14.96 -10.39 -4.68
CA LEU A 31 15.54 -11.26 -3.66
C LEU A 31 16.46 -12.31 -4.27
N LYS A 32 16.07 -12.89 -5.41
CA LYS A 32 16.90 -13.85 -6.13
C LYS A 32 18.19 -13.21 -6.65
N GLN A 33 18.11 -12.03 -7.24
CA GLN A 33 19.27 -11.35 -7.81
C GLN A 33 20.22 -10.81 -6.74
N ARG A 34 19.67 -10.23 -5.64
CA ARG A 34 20.45 -9.54 -4.62
C ARG A 34 21.02 -10.47 -3.56
N PHE A 35 20.29 -11.54 -3.21
CA PHE A 35 20.65 -12.44 -2.10
C PHE A 35 20.79 -13.90 -2.53
N GLY A 36 20.55 -14.23 -3.80
CA GLY A 36 20.59 -15.62 -4.27
C GLY A 36 19.45 -16.48 -3.74
N ALA A 37 18.33 -15.86 -3.30
CA ALA A 37 17.23 -16.56 -2.65
C ALA A 37 16.70 -17.73 -3.49
N ASP A 38 16.58 -18.88 -2.88
CA ASP A 38 16.02 -20.07 -3.49
C ASP A 38 14.47 -20.09 -3.42
N ALA A 39 13.84 -21.12 -4.00
CA ALA A 39 12.38 -21.22 -4.02
C ALA A 39 11.78 -21.37 -2.61
N THR A 40 12.48 -22.02 -1.69
CA THR A 40 12.04 -22.23 -0.31
C THR A 40 12.07 -20.91 0.46
N GLU A 41 13.18 -20.17 0.35
CA GLU A 41 13.34 -18.86 0.98
C GLU A 41 12.30 -17.86 0.46
N LEU A 42 12.04 -17.84 -0.85
CA LEU A 42 10.98 -17.03 -1.43
C LEU A 42 9.58 -17.41 -0.90
N SER A 43 9.29 -18.70 -0.79
CA SER A 43 8.02 -19.19 -0.25
C SER A 43 7.82 -18.81 1.21
N LEU A 44 8.87 -18.92 2.03
CA LEU A 44 8.86 -18.49 3.43
C LEU A 44 8.65 -16.98 3.54
N MET A 45 9.30 -16.19 2.68
CA MET A 45 9.15 -14.74 2.65
C MET A 45 7.72 -14.31 2.29
N TRP A 46 7.09 -14.96 1.29
CA TRP A 46 5.69 -14.72 0.94
C TRP A 46 4.74 -15.17 2.07
N GLY A 47 5.01 -16.30 2.70
CA GLY A 47 4.26 -16.78 3.86
C GLY A 47 4.33 -15.80 5.03
N TRP A 48 5.53 -15.28 5.34
CA TRP A 48 5.74 -14.25 6.36
C TRP A 48 4.98 -12.96 6.06
N PHE A 49 5.11 -12.45 4.82
CA PHE A 49 4.38 -11.27 4.38
C PHE A 49 2.87 -11.45 4.52
N GLY A 50 2.34 -12.60 4.10
CA GLY A 50 0.93 -12.93 4.23
C GLY A 50 0.46 -13.02 5.70
N ALA A 51 1.25 -13.63 6.58
CA ALA A 51 0.96 -13.71 8.00
C ALA A 51 0.90 -12.30 8.64
N CYS A 52 1.87 -11.44 8.34
CA CYS A 52 1.84 -10.03 8.75
C CYS A 52 0.57 -9.33 8.23
N GLY A 53 0.18 -9.60 6.97
CA GLY A 53 -1.02 -9.01 6.38
C GLY A 53 -2.31 -9.42 7.07
N LEU A 54 -2.46 -10.68 7.43
CA LEU A 54 -3.59 -11.18 8.22
C LEU A 54 -3.63 -10.51 9.59
N LEU A 55 -2.51 -10.46 10.30
CA LEU A 55 -2.41 -9.82 11.61
C LEU A 55 -2.77 -8.33 11.53
N GLY A 56 -2.22 -7.61 10.57
CA GLY A 56 -2.53 -6.19 10.37
C GLY A 56 -4.01 -5.95 10.11
N ASN A 57 -4.63 -6.75 9.24
CA ASN A 57 -6.05 -6.65 8.96
C ASN A 57 -6.92 -6.97 10.17
N MET A 58 -6.56 -7.99 10.95
CA MET A 58 -7.27 -8.33 12.21
C MET A 58 -7.18 -7.19 13.23
N VAL A 59 -6.01 -6.58 13.40
CA VAL A 59 -5.82 -5.46 14.32
C VAL A 59 -6.65 -4.26 13.87
N VAL A 60 -6.52 -3.85 12.62
CA VAL A 60 -7.25 -2.69 12.08
C VAL A 60 -8.76 -2.90 12.16
N SER A 61 -9.26 -4.09 11.83
CA SER A 61 -10.70 -4.38 11.92
C SER A 61 -11.28 -4.23 13.34
N ARG A 62 -10.47 -4.44 14.39
CA ARG A 62 -10.90 -4.27 15.78
C ARG A 62 -10.88 -2.83 16.26
N ILE A 63 -10.02 -1.99 15.68
CA ILE A 63 -9.80 -0.64 16.20
C ILE A 63 -10.35 0.47 15.29
N ILE A 64 -10.73 0.14 14.05
CA ILE A 64 -11.12 1.12 13.03
C ILE A 64 -12.33 1.98 13.45
N ASP A 65 -13.31 1.38 14.13
CA ASP A 65 -14.51 2.08 14.59
C ASP A 65 -14.18 3.14 15.66
N ARG A 66 -13.17 2.89 16.48
CA ARG A 66 -12.72 3.83 17.52
C ARG A 66 -11.75 4.87 17.01
N ALA A 67 -10.80 4.46 16.16
CA ALA A 67 -9.74 5.32 15.66
C ALA A 67 -10.19 6.20 14.47
N GLY A 68 -11.18 5.73 13.71
CA GLY A 68 -11.69 6.34 12.49
C GLY A 68 -10.92 5.88 11.23
N ALA A 69 -11.67 5.59 10.17
CA ALA A 69 -11.14 5.01 8.95
C ALA A 69 -10.04 5.87 8.29
N GLY A 70 -10.19 7.20 8.25
CA GLY A 70 -9.17 8.10 7.67
C GLY A 70 -7.83 8.04 8.39
N ARG A 71 -7.83 7.99 9.75
CA ARG A 71 -6.60 7.83 10.54
C ARG A 71 -5.96 6.46 10.31
N MET A 72 -6.78 5.41 10.18
CA MET A 72 -6.29 4.07 9.89
C MET A 72 -5.63 4.00 8.51
N VAL A 73 -6.21 4.61 7.50
CA VAL A 73 -5.58 4.73 6.17
C VAL A 73 -4.20 5.39 6.25
N LEU A 74 -4.07 6.50 6.98
CA LEU A 74 -2.78 7.17 7.16
C LEU A 74 -1.78 6.30 7.91
N ALA A 75 -2.19 5.66 8.99
CA ALA A 75 -1.32 4.80 9.80
C ALA A 75 -0.81 3.59 9.00
N THR A 76 -1.71 2.89 8.31
CA THR A 76 -1.36 1.70 7.53
C THR A 76 -0.55 2.04 6.29
N THR A 77 -0.84 3.16 5.61
CA THR A 77 0.01 3.67 4.52
C THR A 77 1.38 4.08 5.03
N GLY A 78 1.46 4.66 6.23
CA GLY A 78 2.70 5.00 6.91
C GLY A 78 3.57 3.78 7.22
N LEU A 79 2.98 2.65 7.61
CA LEU A 79 3.69 1.38 7.79
C LEU A 79 4.32 0.89 6.48
N ILE A 80 3.59 0.99 5.37
CA ILE A 80 4.12 0.62 4.05
C ILE A 80 5.24 1.58 3.64
N ALA A 81 5.04 2.88 3.83
CA ALA A 81 6.06 3.90 3.53
C ALA A 81 7.34 3.69 4.36
N LEU A 82 7.21 3.35 5.64
CA LEU A 82 8.33 2.99 6.50
C LEU A 82 9.12 1.80 5.95
N SER A 83 8.44 0.76 5.52
CA SER A 83 9.07 -0.39 4.86
C SER A 83 9.88 0.02 3.64
N LEU A 84 9.29 0.82 2.74
CA LEU A 84 10.00 1.26 1.54
C LEU A 84 11.18 2.18 1.84
N ALA A 85 11.08 3.01 2.89
CA ALA A 85 12.18 3.86 3.35
C ALA A 85 13.34 3.04 3.93
N LEU A 86 13.04 1.95 4.64
CA LEU A 86 14.04 1.06 5.24
C LEU A 86 14.59 0.01 4.26
N TRP A 87 13.92 -0.20 3.12
CA TRP A 87 14.29 -1.21 2.12
C TRP A 87 15.76 -1.17 1.68
N PRO A 88 16.36 0.02 1.39
CA PRO A 88 17.76 0.06 0.96
C PRO A 88 18.76 -0.37 2.03
N LEU A 89 18.39 -0.34 3.31
CA LEU A 89 19.24 -0.68 4.44
C LEU A 89 19.29 -2.19 4.71
N ALA A 90 18.37 -2.97 4.13
CA ALA A 90 18.36 -4.41 4.33
C ALA A 90 19.45 -5.08 3.50
N ASP A 91 20.38 -5.75 4.17
CA ASP A 91 21.57 -6.40 3.61
C ASP A 91 21.51 -7.94 3.60
N SER A 92 20.45 -8.52 4.15
CA SER A 92 20.23 -9.96 4.23
C SER A 92 18.75 -10.31 4.15
N LEU A 93 18.43 -11.58 3.86
CA LEU A 93 17.04 -12.07 3.83
C LEU A 93 16.35 -11.90 5.19
N PHE A 94 17.08 -12.06 6.29
CA PHE A 94 16.52 -11.81 7.63
C PHE A 94 16.09 -10.35 7.79
N TRP A 95 16.95 -9.40 7.42
CA TRP A 95 16.60 -7.97 7.49
C TRP A 95 15.50 -7.59 6.52
N ILE A 96 15.43 -8.22 5.33
CA ILE A 96 14.28 -8.07 4.43
C ILE A 96 13.01 -8.52 5.12
N ALA A 97 12.97 -9.68 5.81
CA ALA A 97 11.80 -10.14 6.55
C ALA A 97 11.35 -9.13 7.62
N VAL A 98 12.30 -8.53 8.34
CA VAL A 98 12.02 -7.47 9.32
C VAL A 98 11.44 -6.23 8.65
N VAL A 99 12.09 -5.76 7.59
CA VAL A 99 11.71 -4.54 6.86
C VAL A 99 10.35 -4.67 6.17
N VAL A 100 10.00 -5.83 5.63
CA VAL A 100 8.69 -6.03 4.98
C VAL A 100 7.54 -6.28 5.97
N SER A 101 7.82 -6.53 7.24
CA SER A 101 6.78 -6.77 8.24
C SER A 101 5.81 -5.59 8.38
N PRO A 102 6.25 -4.31 8.51
CA PRO A 102 5.34 -3.17 8.49
C PRO A 102 4.53 -3.06 7.17
N TRP A 103 5.14 -3.42 6.04
CA TRP A 103 4.43 -3.43 4.76
C TRP A 103 3.32 -4.48 4.76
N GLY A 104 3.63 -5.72 5.15
CA GLY A 104 2.62 -6.76 5.31
C GLY A 104 1.47 -6.30 6.20
N LEU A 105 1.76 -5.79 7.41
CA LEU A 105 0.77 -5.26 8.34
C LEU A 105 -0.11 -4.17 7.72
N GLY A 106 0.46 -3.29 6.89
CA GLY A 106 -0.25 -2.19 6.23
C GLY A 106 -1.02 -2.59 4.98
N CYS A 107 -0.55 -3.55 4.20
CA CYS A 107 -0.99 -3.83 2.84
C CYS A 107 -2.50 -4.12 2.74
N PHE A 108 -2.99 -5.17 3.40
CA PHE A 108 -4.41 -5.54 3.37
C PHE A 108 -5.28 -4.61 4.21
N SER A 109 -4.76 -4.15 5.33
CA SER A 109 -5.48 -3.28 6.25
C SER A 109 -5.74 -1.88 5.69
N THR A 110 -4.85 -1.36 4.84
CA THR A 110 -5.08 -0.10 4.11
C THR A 110 -6.31 -0.20 3.21
N ASN A 111 -6.47 -1.31 2.48
CA ASN A 111 -7.62 -1.50 1.61
C ASN A 111 -8.92 -1.58 2.42
N SER A 112 -8.94 -2.37 3.51
CA SER A 112 -10.09 -2.47 4.40
C SER A 112 -10.47 -1.11 4.99
N ALA A 113 -9.48 -0.31 5.41
CA ALA A 113 -9.70 1.03 5.94
C ALA A 113 -10.25 2.01 4.89
N GLN A 114 -9.77 1.94 3.64
CA GLN A 114 -10.29 2.76 2.54
C GLN A 114 -11.74 2.39 2.19
N GLN A 115 -12.06 1.12 2.14
CA GLN A 115 -13.43 0.66 1.91
C GLN A 115 -14.37 1.15 3.02
N ALA A 116 -13.99 1.00 4.28
CA ALA A 116 -14.77 1.51 5.42
C ALA A 116 -14.96 3.03 5.35
N ARG A 117 -13.91 3.77 4.93
CA ARG A 117 -13.98 5.22 4.71
C ARG A 117 -14.99 5.60 3.63
N LEU A 118 -14.99 4.90 2.50
CA LEU A 118 -15.92 5.13 1.38
C LEU A 118 -17.37 4.81 1.77
N VAL A 119 -17.60 3.69 2.42
CA VAL A 119 -18.93 3.27 2.91
C VAL A 119 -19.46 4.27 3.92
N GLY A 120 -18.63 4.70 4.87
CA GLY A 120 -19.02 5.70 5.87
C GLY A 120 -19.31 7.09 5.30
N LEU A 121 -18.73 7.43 4.13
CA LEU A 121 -18.94 8.71 3.46
C LEU A 121 -20.24 8.80 2.66
N ALA A 122 -20.61 7.71 2.02
CA ALA A 122 -21.78 7.63 1.15
C ALA A 122 -22.42 6.25 1.25
N PRO A 123 -23.14 5.94 2.36
CA PRO A 123 -23.72 4.62 2.55
C PRO A 123 -24.68 4.20 1.42
N ALA A 124 -25.44 5.14 0.89
CA ALA A 124 -26.35 4.91 -0.24
C ALA A 124 -25.65 4.53 -1.56
N LEU A 125 -24.38 4.88 -1.69
CA LEU A 125 -23.54 4.59 -2.87
C LEU A 125 -22.49 3.52 -2.57
N ALA A 126 -22.57 2.84 -1.43
CA ALA A 126 -21.54 1.89 -0.96
C ALA A 126 -21.13 0.83 -2.02
N PRO A 127 -22.07 0.11 -2.69
CA PRO A 127 -21.68 -0.89 -3.68
C PRO A 127 -20.88 -0.29 -4.83
N GLY A 128 -21.32 0.84 -5.37
CA GLY A 128 -20.65 1.54 -6.48
C GLY A 128 -19.29 2.13 -6.07
N SER A 129 -19.18 2.71 -4.88
CA SER A 129 -17.94 3.31 -4.39
C SER A 129 -16.87 2.26 -4.06
N VAL A 130 -17.27 1.09 -3.53
CA VAL A 130 -16.37 -0.04 -3.29
C VAL A 130 -15.90 -0.64 -4.61
N ALA A 131 -16.78 -0.81 -5.60
CA ALA A 131 -16.41 -1.30 -6.93
C ALA A 131 -15.42 -0.33 -7.62
N LEU A 132 -15.68 0.98 -7.55
CA LEU A 132 -14.78 2.00 -8.09
C LEU A 132 -13.43 2.01 -7.39
N ASN A 133 -13.41 1.82 -6.05
CA ASN A 133 -12.18 1.68 -5.29
C ASN A 133 -11.36 0.47 -5.74
N SER A 134 -12.01 -0.67 -5.97
CA SER A 134 -11.35 -1.87 -6.49
C SER A 134 -10.74 -1.63 -7.87
N SER A 135 -11.44 -0.92 -8.75
CA SER A 135 -10.89 -0.50 -10.05
C SER A 135 -9.68 0.43 -9.87
N GLY A 136 -9.75 1.37 -8.92
CA GLY A 136 -8.62 2.24 -8.58
C GLY A 136 -7.40 1.47 -8.10
N ILE A 137 -7.60 0.44 -7.26
CA ILE A 137 -6.52 -0.46 -6.81
C ILE A 137 -5.82 -1.09 -8.02
N TYR A 138 -6.57 -1.75 -8.91
CA TYR A 138 -5.99 -2.48 -10.05
C TYR A 138 -5.31 -1.56 -11.06
N ILE A 139 -5.88 -0.38 -11.33
CA ILE A 139 -5.24 0.65 -12.17
C ILE A 139 -3.91 1.09 -11.53
N GLY A 140 -3.91 1.38 -10.23
CA GLY A 140 -2.70 1.74 -9.50
C GLY A 140 -1.65 0.64 -9.54
N GLN A 141 -2.03 -0.60 -9.28
CA GLN A 141 -1.14 -1.76 -9.33
C GLN A 141 -0.52 -1.95 -10.72
N ALA A 142 -1.33 -1.86 -11.78
CA ALA A 142 -0.84 -1.97 -13.15
C ALA A 142 0.16 -0.86 -13.49
N PHE A 143 -0.15 0.38 -13.11
CA PHE A 143 0.76 1.51 -13.31
C PHE A 143 2.06 1.34 -12.51
N GLY A 144 1.98 0.95 -11.24
CA GLY A 144 3.14 0.67 -10.40
C GLY A 144 4.02 -0.45 -10.96
N ALA A 145 3.42 -1.55 -11.37
CA ALA A 145 4.14 -2.66 -11.99
C ALA A 145 4.83 -2.24 -13.30
N ALA A 146 4.15 -1.46 -14.16
CA ALA A 146 4.74 -0.95 -15.39
C ALA A 146 5.93 -0.01 -15.12
N LEU A 147 5.79 0.88 -14.12
CA LEU A 147 6.86 1.79 -13.70
C LEU A 147 8.06 1.03 -13.12
N GLY A 148 7.79 0.02 -12.28
CA GLY A 148 8.85 -0.87 -11.76
C GLY A 148 9.56 -1.63 -12.87
N GLY A 149 8.84 -2.16 -13.86
CA GLY A 149 9.42 -2.81 -15.03
C GLY A 149 10.29 -1.88 -15.87
N TRP A 150 9.86 -0.64 -16.02
CA TRP A 150 10.62 0.39 -16.70
C TRP A 150 11.95 0.73 -15.98
N LEU A 151 11.93 0.79 -14.65
CA LEU A 151 13.13 0.97 -13.83
C LEU A 151 14.04 -0.25 -13.91
N LEU A 152 13.49 -1.45 -13.87
CA LEU A 152 14.25 -2.71 -13.98
C LEU A 152 14.97 -2.79 -15.33
N ALA A 153 14.29 -2.46 -16.44
CA ALA A 153 14.85 -2.49 -17.77
C ALA A 153 16.01 -1.47 -18.00
N ARG A 154 16.21 -0.55 -17.04
CA ARG A 154 17.28 0.46 -17.05
C ARG A 154 18.34 0.23 -15.98
N ASP A 155 18.38 -0.95 -15.37
CA ASP A 155 19.24 -1.27 -14.22
C ASP A 155 19.09 -0.30 -13.02
N ALA A 156 17.93 0.37 -12.95
CA ALA A 156 17.60 1.37 -11.94
C ALA A 156 16.79 0.78 -10.77
N MET A 157 16.96 -0.51 -10.47
CA MET A 157 16.22 -1.26 -9.44
C MET A 157 16.32 -0.58 -8.06
N HIS A 158 17.46 0.02 -7.74
CA HIS A 158 17.68 0.72 -6.47
C HIS A 158 16.76 1.93 -6.26
N TRP A 159 16.15 2.48 -7.33
CA TRP A 159 15.18 3.57 -7.24
C TRP A 159 13.75 3.10 -6.95
N MET A 160 13.44 1.80 -7.08
CA MET A 160 12.07 1.32 -6.92
C MET A 160 11.46 1.66 -5.56
N SER A 161 12.23 1.49 -4.48
CA SER A 161 11.76 1.82 -3.13
C SER A 161 11.51 3.32 -2.95
N TRP A 162 12.37 4.17 -3.50
CA TRP A 162 12.24 5.62 -3.41
C TRP A 162 11.07 6.16 -4.23
N VAL A 163 10.88 5.64 -5.44
CA VAL A 163 9.73 5.98 -6.29
C VAL A 163 8.43 5.55 -5.62
N GLY A 164 8.39 4.31 -5.12
CA GLY A 164 7.23 3.81 -4.37
C GLY A 164 6.94 4.64 -3.13
N LEU A 165 7.97 4.97 -2.35
CA LEU A 165 7.87 5.84 -1.17
C LEU A 165 7.30 7.21 -1.53
N THR A 166 7.79 7.84 -2.60
CA THR A 166 7.29 9.16 -3.04
C THR A 166 5.79 9.11 -3.36
N LEU A 167 5.34 8.09 -4.09
CA LEU A 167 3.91 7.91 -4.41
C LEU A 167 3.06 7.72 -3.15
N LEU A 168 3.56 6.95 -2.16
CA LEU A 168 2.86 6.77 -0.88
C LEU A 168 2.81 8.06 -0.06
N LEU A 169 3.88 8.83 -0.02
CA LEU A 169 3.90 10.13 0.69
C LEU A 169 2.92 11.12 0.04
N VAL A 170 2.86 11.18 -1.28
CA VAL A 170 1.86 11.98 -2.00
C VAL A 170 0.45 11.53 -1.63
N ALA A 171 0.18 10.22 -1.64
CA ALA A 171 -1.11 9.66 -1.23
C ALA A 171 -1.47 10.03 0.21
N MET A 172 -0.51 10.01 1.14
CA MET A 172 -0.72 10.40 2.54
C MET A 172 -1.06 11.89 2.68
N VAL A 173 -0.34 12.76 1.96
CA VAL A 173 -0.60 14.22 1.98
C VAL A 173 -2.00 14.52 1.45
N LEU A 174 -2.37 13.94 0.32
CA LEU A 174 -3.71 14.09 -0.26
C LEU A 174 -4.80 13.55 0.68
N SER A 175 -4.58 12.39 1.31
CA SER A 175 -5.50 11.81 2.27
C SER A 175 -5.71 12.71 3.49
N ALA A 176 -4.63 13.24 4.05
CA ALA A 176 -4.69 14.17 5.18
C ALA A 176 -5.40 15.48 4.80
N GLY A 177 -5.20 15.98 3.58
CA GLY A 177 -5.88 17.16 3.04
C GLY A 177 -7.39 16.98 2.99
N ILE A 178 -7.87 15.87 2.45
CA ILE A 178 -9.31 15.55 2.39
C ILE A 178 -9.91 15.46 3.80
N ASP A 179 -9.22 14.82 4.74
CA ASP A 179 -9.72 14.69 6.11
C ASP A 179 -9.79 16.05 6.86
N ARG A 180 -8.83 16.95 6.61
CA ARG A 180 -8.84 18.30 7.18
C ARG A 180 -9.99 19.14 6.62
N SER A 181 -10.14 19.17 5.31
CA SER A 181 -11.20 19.94 4.66
C SER A 181 -12.60 19.53 5.13
N ARG A 182 -12.80 18.23 5.42
CA ARG A 182 -14.05 17.70 5.92
C ARG A 182 -14.35 18.01 7.38
N ARG A 183 -13.32 18.26 8.18
CA ARG A 183 -13.52 18.69 9.58
C ARG A 183 -13.80 20.18 9.71
N ALA A 184 -13.42 20.95 8.68
CA ALA A 184 -13.62 22.38 8.63
C ALA A 184 -14.97 22.80 7.99
N ALA A 185 -15.65 21.90 7.29
CA ALA A 185 -16.98 22.07 6.71
C ALA A 185 -18.10 21.49 7.60
#